data_082b0c74b11b7e357ce195ee8e3757a1
#
_entry.id   082b0c74b11b7e357ce195ee8e3757a1
#
_cell.length_a   1.000
_cell.length_b   1.000
_cell.length_c   1.000
_cell.angle_alpha   90.00
_cell.angle_beta   90.00
_cell.angle_gamma   90.00
#
_symmetry.space_group_name_H-M   'P 1'
#
loop_
_entity.id
_entity.type
_entity.pdbx_description
1 polymer ?
#
loop_
_entity_poly.entity_id
_entity_poly.type
_entity_poly.pdbx_seq_one_letter_code
_entity_poly.pdbx_strand_id
1 'polypeptide(L)'
;KAWIHPYDWNERHKPSYEQYSKNGIAINTEASHGRGWAFPMLFNTNDCWMMITEAYLDGSYPATHIDNSGKNKAYKIRFPEIEEPVVPDAVEPVSTFPWYTPWRAIIVGKELNTVFRTQMVSHLNPPSVIGDDSWVLPGRASWSWWYAGGTTRDYKTQIKHVDFNHAMGWEYVLIDAGWQRMDNGG
;
A
#
# COMPACT_ATOMS: atom_id res chain seq x y z
N LYS A 1 -15.21 -15.46 -3.86
CA LYS A 1 -15.04 -14.06 -4.31
C LYS A 1 -13.67 -13.55 -3.88
N ALA A 2 -13.18 -12.51 -4.56
CA ALA A 2 -11.92 -11.86 -4.24
C ALA A 2 -12.10 -10.34 -4.15
N TRP A 3 -11.39 -9.72 -3.22
CA TRP A 3 -11.20 -8.29 -3.05
C TRP A 3 -9.71 -8.03 -3.20
N ILE A 4 -9.33 -7.73 -4.43
CA ILE A 4 -7.94 -7.60 -4.86
C ILE A 4 -7.84 -6.41 -5.81
N HIS A 5 -6.73 -5.70 -5.73
CA HIS A 5 -6.45 -4.53 -6.54
C HIS A 5 -5.53 -4.92 -7.70
N PRO A 6 -5.87 -4.65 -8.97
CA PRO A 6 -4.93 -4.85 -10.05
C PRO A 6 -3.73 -3.93 -9.86
N TYR A 7 -2.53 -4.48 -10.05
CA TYR A 7 -1.35 -3.65 -10.06
C TYR A 7 -1.36 -2.82 -11.35
N ASP A 8 -1.43 -1.52 -11.18
CA ASP A 8 -1.45 -0.58 -12.29
C ASP A 8 -0.24 0.31 -12.23
N TRP A 9 0.44 0.40 -13.34
CA TRP A 9 1.56 1.26 -13.55
C TRP A 9 1.27 2.21 -14.70
N ASN A 10 1.57 3.47 -14.53
CA ASN A 10 1.55 4.44 -15.59
C ASN A 10 2.75 5.41 -15.45
N GLU A 11 3.14 6.04 -16.53
CA GLU A 11 4.31 6.92 -16.58
C GLU A 11 4.22 8.11 -15.60
N ARG A 12 3.00 8.53 -15.27
CA ARG A 12 2.77 9.67 -14.40
C ARG A 12 2.85 9.33 -12.92
N HIS A 13 2.44 8.14 -12.52
CA HIS A 13 2.25 7.78 -11.12
C HIS A 13 2.88 6.43 -10.75
N LYS A 14 4.00 6.13 -11.16
CA LYS A 14 4.79 4.88 -11.02
C LYS A 14 4.96 4.33 -9.58
N PRO A 15 4.23 3.36 -9.09
CA PRO A 15 2.95 2.82 -9.52
C PRO A 15 1.77 3.70 -9.11
N SER A 16 0.58 3.47 -9.69
CA SER A 16 -0.64 4.17 -9.31
C SER A 16 -1.38 3.41 -8.22
N TYR A 17 -1.75 4.09 -7.14
CA TYR A 17 -2.54 3.54 -6.03
C TYR A 17 -3.96 4.09 -5.99
N GLU A 18 -4.22 5.23 -6.62
CA GLU A 18 -5.48 5.96 -6.56
C GLU A 18 -6.43 5.49 -7.67
N GLN A 19 -6.84 4.22 -7.59
CA GLN A 19 -7.71 3.65 -8.60
C GLN A 19 -8.92 2.95 -8.01
N TYR A 20 -10.02 3.04 -8.73
CA TYR A 20 -11.20 2.24 -8.45
C TYR A 20 -11.02 0.84 -9.03
N SER A 21 -11.11 -0.17 -8.18
CA SER A 21 -11.17 -1.55 -8.60
C SER A 21 -12.52 -2.16 -8.25
N LYS A 22 -12.99 -3.06 -9.12
CA LYS A 22 -14.23 -3.79 -8.87
C LYS A 22 -14.03 -4.78 -7.73
N ASN A 23 -14.80 -4.60 -6.67
CA ASN A 23 -14.77 -5.48 -5.50
C ASN A 23 -15.62 -6.75 -5.70
N GLY A 24 -15.27 -7.82 -4.99
CA GLY A 24 -16.04 -9.07 -4.97
C GLY A 24 -16.02 -9.80 -6.32
N ILE A 25 -14.94 -9.74 -7.05
CA ILE A 25 -14.75 -10.44 -8.34
C ILE A 25 -14.64 -11.96 -8.15
N ALA A 26 -14.73 -12.71 -9.23
CA ALA A 26 -14.48 -14.15 -9.18
C ALA A 26 -13.00 -14.44 -8.87
N ILE A 27 -12.76 -15.45 -8.03
CA ILE A 27 -11.41 -16.00 -7.85
C ILE A 27 -10.93 -16.49 -9.23
N ASN A 28 -9.66 -16.34 -9.53
CA ASN A 28 -9.02 -16.62 -10.82
C ASN A 28 -9.34 -15.62 -11.96
N THR A 29 -10.02 -14.51 -11.68
CA THR A 29 -10.04 -13.39 -12.63
C THR A 29 -8.62 -12.92 -12.89
N GLU A 30 -8.28 -12.67 -14.14
CA GLU A 30 -7.00 -12.06 -14.51
C GLU A 30 -7.00 -10.56 -14.25
N ALA A 31 -5.85 -10.01 -13.92
CA ALA A 31 -5.70 -8.56 -13.72
C ALA A 31 -5.88 -7.80 -15.03
N SER A 32 -6.61 -6.69 -14.97
CA SER A 32 -7.02 -5.92 -16.16
C SER A 32 -5.86 -5.30 -16.94
N HIS A 33 -4.75 -5.03 -16.29
CA HIS A 33 -3.60 -4.33 -16.89
C HIS A 33 -2.43 -5.25 -17.27
N GLY A 34 -2.61 -6.58 -17.13
CA GLY A 34 -1.58 -7.56 -17.48
C GLY A 34 -0.35 -7.56 -16.59
N ARG A 35 -0.37 -6.79 -15.47
CA ARG A 35 0.75 -6.67 -14.53
C ARG A 35 0.52 -7.39 -13.21
N GLY A 36 -0.58 -8.14 -13.10
CA GLY A 36 -0.93 -8.90 -11.90
C GLY A 36 -1.68 -8.06 -10.87
N TRP A 37 -1.64 -8.53 -9.63
CA TRP A 37 -2.41 -8.02 -8.50
C TRP A 37 -1.47 -7.51 -7.41
N ALA A 38 -1.85 -6.41 -6.79
CA ALA A 38 -1.12 -5.84 -5.66
C ALA A 38 -1.43 -6.57 -4.35
N PHE A 39 -0.52 -6.52 -3.40
CA PHE A 39 -0.75 -6.90 -2.02
C PHE A 39 -1.44 -5.77 -1.23
N PRO A 40 -2.22 -6.11 -0.18
CA PRO A 40 -2.71 -7.43 0.20
C PRO A 40 -3.86 -7.91 -0.68
N MET A 41 -4.03 -9.24 -0.75
CA MET A 41 -5.12 -9.88 -1.51
C MET A 41 -6.06 -10.59 -0.54
N LEU A 42 -7.36 -10.29 -0.61
CA LEU A 42 -8.37 -10.91 0.24
C LEU A 42 -9.30 -11.80 -0.58
N PHE A 43 -9.52 -13.01 -0.12
CA PHE A 43 -10.36 -14.03 -0.75
C PHE A 43 -11.41 -14.56 0.23
N ASN A 44 -12.58 -14.91 -0.33
CA ASN A 44 -13.59 -15.72 0.35
C ASN A 44 -13.92 -16.92 -0.53
N THR A 45 -13.70 -18.13 -0.01
CA THR A 45 -13.92 -19.40 -0.70
C THR A 45 -15.26 -20.06 -0.35
N ASN A 46 -16.17 -19.41 0.35
CA ASN A 46 -17.39 -19.86 1.02
C ASN A 46 -17.12 -20.55 2.37
N ASP A 47 -16.01 -21.28 2.51
CA ASP A 47 -15.66 -22.03 3.72
C ASP A 47 -14.76 -21.20 4.66
N CYS A 48 -13.95 -20.32 4.11
CA CYS A 48 -13.03 -19.47 4.85
C CYS A 48 -12.71 -18.16 4.16
N TRP A 49 -12.22 -17.21 4.93
CA TRP A 49 -11.55 -16.02 4.48
C TRP A 49 -10.03 -16.24 4.47
N MET A 50 -9.37 -15.73 3.47
CA MET A 50 -7.93 -15.86 3.31
C MET A 50 -7.35 -14.54 2.83
N MET A 51 -6.30 -14.07 3.50
CA MET A 51 -5.53 -12.91 3.05
C MET A 51 -4.10 -13.34 2.74
N ILE A 52 -3.62 -12.93 1.57
CA ILE A 52 -2.22 -13.10 1.17
C ILE A 52 -1.56 -11.74 1.21
N THR A 53 -0.43 -11.65 1.91
CA THR A 53 0.31 -10.40 2.08
C THR A 53 1.81 -10.65 2.25
N GLU A 54 2.57 -9.58 2.28
CA GLU A 54 3.99 -9.58 2.58
C GLU A 54 4.26 -8.92 3.93
N ALA A 55 5.39 -9.27 4.54
CA ALA A 55 5.91 -8.64 5.73
C ALA A 55 7.45 -8.61 5.68
N TYR A 56 8.07 -7.77 6.49
CA TYR A 56 9.51 -7.56 6.52
C TYR A 56 10.04 -7.02 5.18
N LEU A 57 9.46 -5.91 4.76
CA LEU A 57 9.89 -5.16 3.57
C LEU A 57 10.86 -4.08 4.03
N ASP A 58 12.15 -4.34 3.91
CA ASP A 58 13.23 -3.45 4.38
C ASP A 58 13.91 -2.65 3.25
N GLY A 59 13.36 -2.75 2.03
CA GLY A 59 13.90 -2.08 0.85
C GLY A 59 15.05 -2.83 0.15
N SER A 60 15.51 -3.95 0.68
CA SER A 60 16.56 -4.79 0.04
C SER A 60 16.01 -5.73 -1.05
N TYR A 61 14.68 -5.77 -1.19
CA TYR A 61 13.98 -6.64 -2.13
C TYR A 61 13.06 -5.83 -3.03
N PRO A 62 13.00 -6.10 -4.33
CA PRO A 62 12.12 -5.35 -5.23
C PRO A 62 10.65 -5.58 -4.89
N ALA A 63 9.82 -4.59 -5.15
CA ALA A 63 8.38 -4.71 -5.02
C ALA A 63 7.85 -5.82 -5.94
N THR A 64 7.11 -6.78 -5.37
CA THR A 64 6.56 -7.89 -6.15
C THR A 64 5.04 -7.77 -6.29
N HIS A 65 4.53 -8.42 -7.30
CA HIS A 65 3.09 -8.60 -7.53
C HIS A 65 2.71 -10.07 -7.48
N ILE A 66 1.42 -10.35 -7.55
CA ILE A 66 0.90 -11.70 -7.76
C ILE A 66 0.29 -11.78 -9.16
N ASP A 67 0.77 -12.68 -9.99
CA ASP A 67 0.22 -12.95 -11.31
C ASP A 67 -0.51 -14.29 -11.37
N ASN A 68 -1.63 -14.34 -12.07
CA ASN A 68 -2.42 -15.54 -12.30
C ASN A 68 -2.81 -15.72 -13.79
N SER A 69 -2.08 -15.11 -14.71
CA SER A 69 -2.32 -15.17 -16.14
C SER A 69 -1.99 -16.53 -16.78
N GLY A 70 -1.30 -17.40 -16.06
CA GLY A 70 -0.94 -18.72 -16.56
C GLY A 70 -2.13 -19.66 -16.79
N LYS A 71 -1.96 -20.67 -17.64
CA LYS A 71 -3.00 -21.65 -18.04
C LYS A 71 -3.72 -22.32 -16.87
N ASN A 72 -3.03 -22.56 -15.77
CA ASN A 72 -3.59 -23.19 -14.57
C ASN A 72 -4.17 -22.19 -13.57
N LYS A 73 -4.17 -20.90 -13.88
CA LYS A 73 -4.63 -19.81 -13.00
C LYS A 73 -4.00 -19.82 -11.60
N ALA A 74 -2.82 -20.41 -11.46
CA ALA A 74 -2.09 -20.38 -10.20
C ALA A 74 -1.57 -18.97 -9.92
N TYR A 75 -1.75 -18.52 -8.68
CA TYR A 75 -1.19 -17.26 -8.21
C TYR A 75 0.30 -17.43 -7.94
N LYS A 76 1.14 -16.66 -8.63
CA LYS A 76 2.60 -16.72 -8.56
C LYS A 76 3.18 -15.37 -8.27
N ILE A 77 4.27 -15.33 -7.55
CA ILE A 77 5.08 -14.12 -7.41
C ILE A 77 5.61 -13.71 -8.77
N ARG A 78 5.48 -12.44 -9.08
CA ARG A 78 6.03 -11.79 -10.26
C ARG A 78 6.88 -10.61 -9.81
N PHE A 79 8.05 -10.47 -10.40
CA PHE A 79 8.89 -9.29 -10.25
C PHE A 79 8.39 -8.13 -11.12
N PRO A 80 8.77 -6.88 -10.79
CA PRO A 80 8.38 -5.72 -11.58
C PRO A 80 8.99 -5.77 -12.99
N GLU A 81 8.34 -5.13 -13.94
CA GLU A 81 8.90 -4.87 -15.26
C GLU A 81 9.99 -3.79 -15.18
N ILE A 82 10.85 -3.73 -16.19
CA ILE A 82 12.02 -2.82 -16.18
C ILE A 82 11.68 -1.34 -16.02
N GLU A 83 10.51 -0.93 -16.45
CA GLU A 83 10.04 0.46 -16.36
C GLU A 83 9.33 0.80 -15.04
N GLU A 84 9.03 -0.19 -14.18
CA GLU A 84 8.26 0.02 -12.95
C GLU A 84 9.09 0.56 -11.78
N PRO A 85 10.34 0.12 -11.56
CA PRO A 85 11.12 0.57 -10.42
C PRO A 85 11.43 2.06 -10.45
N VAL A 86 11.36 2.68 -9.26
CA VAL A 86 11.85 4.06 -9.07
C VAL A 86 13.38 4.10 -9.13
N VAL A 87 14.02 3.07 -8.59
CA VAL A 87 15.47 2.87 -8.73
C VAL A 87 15.70 2.11 -10.02
N PRO A 88 16.45 2.67 -10.98
CA PRO A 88 16.72 2.00 -12.24
C PRO A 88 17.28 0.58 -12.05
N ASP A 89 16.85 -0.35 -12.89
CA ASP A 89 17.28 -1.75 -12.92
C ASP A 89 16.97 -2.59 -11.66
N ALA A 90 16.23 -2.06 -10.68
CA ALA A 90 15.86 -2.79 -9.46
C ALA A 90 14.67 -3.74 -9.69
N VAL A 91 14.74 -4.59 -10.71
CA VAL A 91 13.67 -5.55 -11.08
C VAL A 91 13.86 -6.91 -10.42
N GLU A 92 15.07 -7.28 -10.07
CA GLU A 92 15.40 -8.54 -9.40
C GLU A 92 16.20 -8.28 -8.13
N PRO A 93 16.06 -9.14 -7.12
CA PRO A 93 16.84 -8.99 -5.90
C PRO A 93 18.32 -9.31 -6.16
N VAL A 94 19.19 -8.46 -5.65
CA VAL A 94 20.64 -8.67 -5.67
C VAL A 94 21.17 -8.60 -4.24
N SER A 95 21.79 -9.67 -3.75
CA SER A 95 22.33 -9.71 -2.39
C SER A 95 23.47 -10.71 -2.25
N THR A 96 24.15 -10.67 -1.11
CA THR A 96 25.18 -11.64 -0.70
C THR A 96 24.66 -12.53 0.42
N PHE A 97 25.11 -13.80 0.45
CA PHE A 97 24.73 -14.72 1.53
C PHE A 97 25.44 -14.40 2.86
N PRO A 98 24.76 -14.62 4.02
CA PRO A 98 23.36 -15.03 4.17
C PRO A 98 22.39 -13.90 3.85
N TRP A 99 21.23 -14.22 3.25
CA TRP A 99 20.25 -13.27 2.80
C TRP A 99 18.83 -13.79 3.02
N TYR A 100 17.91 -12.90 3.35
CA TYR A 100 16.51 -13.21 3.65
C TYR A 100 15.60 -12.49 2.66
N THR A 101 14.57 -13.20 2.21
CA THR A 101 13.48 -12.60 1.44
C THR A 101 12.38 -12.10 2.37
N PRO A 102 11.52 -11.18 1.93
CA PRO A 102 10.30 -10.86 2.67
C PRO A 102 9.46 -12.10 2.96
N TRP A 103 8.74 -12.06 4.06
CA TRP A 103 7.75 -13.10 4.38
C TRP A 103 6.59 -13.04 3.39
N ARG A 104 6.11 -14.19 2.96
CA ARG A 104 4.84 -14.37 2.26
C ARG A 104 3.85 -15.00 3.23
N ALA A 105 2.98 -14.17 3.80
CA ALA A 105 2.04 -14.59 4.82
C ALA A 105 0.69 -14.94 4.20
N ILE A 106 0.15 -16.12 4.56
CA ILE A 106 -1.21 -16.53 4.23
C ILE A 106 -1.98 -16.63 5.54
N ILE A 107 -2.93 -15.74 5.74
CA ILE A 107 -3.77 -15.66 6.94
C ILE A 107 -5.13 -16.24 6.61
N VAL A 108 -5.55 -17.25 7.36
CA VAL A 108 -6.81 -17.98 7.12
C VAL A 108 -7.69 -17.92 8.35
N GLY A 109 -8.97 -17.63 8.16
CA GLY A 109 -9.96 -17.59 9.22
C GLY A 109 -11.35 -17.96 8.72
N LYS A 110 -12.17 -18.54 9.57
CA LYS A 110 -13.59 -18.79 9.25
C LYS A 110 -14.36 -17.49 9.07
N GLU A 111 -14.04 -16.51 9.89
CA GLU A 111 -14.69 -15.20 9.88
C GLU A 111 -13.75 -14.12 9.32
N LEU A 112 -14.30 -13.16 8.59
CA LEU A 112 -13.55 -12.01 8.07
C LEU A 112 -12.83 -11.26 9.20
N ASN A 113 -13.48 -11.12 10.35
CA ASN A 113 -12.92 -10.46 11.52
C ASN A 113 -11.63 -11.11 12.03
N THR A 114 -11.47 -12.43 11.88
CA THR A 114 -10.22 -13.12 12.23
C THR A 114 -9.06 -12.64 11.39
N VAL A 115 -9.30 -12.42 10.10
CA VAL A 115 -8.28 -11.92 9.17
C VAL A 115 -7.95 -10.45 9.45
N PHE A 116 -8.96 -9.61 9.74
CA PHE A 116 -8.75 -8.20 10.04
C PHE A 116 -8.04 -7.93 11.36
N ARG A 117 -8.29 -8.75 12.38
CA ARG A 117 -7.73 -8.56 13.72
C ARG A 117 -6.36 -9.20 13.91
N THR A 118 -5.84 -9.88 12.91
CA THR A 118 -4.52 -10.50 13.02
C THR A 118 -3.42 -9.48 13.19
N GLN A 119 -2.47 -9.77 14.05
CA GLN A 119 -1.23 -9.02 14.21
C GLN A 119 -0.04 -9.74 13.54
N MET A 120 -0.31 -10.74 12.71
CA MET A 120 0.74 -11.57 12.10
C MET A 120 1.77 -10.73 11.35
N VAL A 121 1.32 -9.75 10.54
CA VAL A 121 2.23 -8.89 9.79
C VAL A 121 3.15 -8.11 10.72
N SER A 122 2.62 -7.55 11.81
CA SER A 122 3.43 -6.85 12.81
C SER A 122 4.41 -7.76 13.52
N HIS A 123 4.00 -9.00 13.84
CA HIS A 123 4.87 -9.97 14.51
C HIS A 123 5.97 -10.54 13.59
N LEU A 124 5.80 -10.49 12.27
CA LEU A 124 6.80 -10.92 11.31
C LEU A 124 7.81 -9.80 10.97
N ASN A 125 7.56 -8.59 11.40
CA ASN A 125 8.49 -7.47 11.26
C ASN A 125 9.42 -7.40 12.49
N PRO A 126 10.62 -6.84 12.36
CA PRO A 126 11.47 -6.57 13.51
C PRO A 126 10.80 -5.56 14.45
N PRO A 127 11.18 -5.53 15.71
CA PRO A 127 10.72 -4.49 16.63
C PRO A 127 11.00 -3.08 16.11
N SER A 128 10.17 -2.12 16.52
CA SER A 128 10.42 -0.71 16.22
C SER A 128 11.81 -0.29 16.68
N VAL A 129 12.51 0.45 15.83
CA VAL A 129 13.81 1.07 16.18
C VAL A 129 13.62 2.45 16.84
N ILE A 130 12.39 2.94 16.92
CA ILE A 130 12.03 4.19 17.60
C ILE A 130 11.99 3.90 19.10
N GLY A 131 12.86 4.55 19.87
CA GLY A 131 12.97 4.29 21.31
C GLY A 131 11.77 4.78 22.12
N ASP A 132 11.21 5.93 21.75
CA ASP A 132 9.98 6.50 22.35
C ASP A 132 9.01 6.86 21.22
N ASP A 133 7.91 6.13 21.14
CA ASP A 133 6.82 6.32 20.18
C ASP A 133 5.53 6.86 20.83
N SER A 134 5.60 7.29 22.09
CA SER A 134 4.44 7.80 22.86
C SER A 134 3.78 9.02 22.22
N TRP A 135 4.49 9.74 21.36
CA TRP A 135 4.00 10.89 20.60
C TRP A 135 3.19 10.50 19.34
N VAL A 136 3.25 9.23 18.92
CA VAL A 136 2.50 8.71 17.76
C VAL A 136 1.08 8.38 18.21
N LEU A 137 0.18 9.34 18.10
CA LEU A 137 -1.20 9.21 18.51
C LEU A 137 -2.14 9.20 17.31
N PRO A 138 -3.15 8.32 17.30
CA PRO A 138 -4.20 8.38 16.29
C PRO A 138 -5.05 9.65 16.47
N GLY A 139 -5.60 10.16 15.38
CA GLY A 139 -6.45 11.33 15.45
C GLY A 139 -7.16 11.62 14.14
N ARG A 140 -8.02 12.65 14.16
CA ARG A 140 -8.75 13.13 12.99
C ARG A 140 -7.98 14.27 12.35
N ALA A 141 -7.88 14.23 11.03
CA ALA A 141 -7.19 15.26 10.27
C ALA A 141 -8.13 15.91 9.25
N SER A 142 -8.07 17.22 9.10
CA SER A 142 -8.58 17.86 7.90
C SER A 142 -7.51 17.90 6.81
N TRP A 143 -7.94 17.85 5.56
CA TRP A 143 -7.06 17.79 4.41
C TRP A 143 -7.61 18.66 3.27
N SER A 144 -6.85 19.69 2.89
CA SER A 144 -7.28 20.69 1.91
C SER A 144 -7.33 20.17 0.47
N TRP A 145 -6.58 19.12 0.14
CA TRP A 145 -6.44 18.63 -1.22
C TRP A 145 -7.77 18.24 -1.87
N TRP A 146 -8.60 17.47 -1.16
CA TRP A 146 -9.90 17.06 -1.70
C TRP A 146 -10.95 18.15 -1.67
N TYR A 147 -10.82 19.11 -0.76
CA TYR A 147 -11.76 20.23 -0.66
C TYR A 147 -11.49 21.30 -1.71
N ALA A 148 -10.24 21.68 -1.93
CA ALA A 148 -9.87 22.88 -2.68
C ALA A 148 -8.72 22.67 -3.66
N GLY A 149 -8.37 21.45 -4.01
CA GLY A 149 -7.33 21.01 -4.94
C GLY A 149 -6.13 21.94 -5.08
N GLY A 150 -4.92 21.43 -4.89
CA GLY A 150 -3.70 22.20 -5.12
C GLY A 150 -3.45 23.41 -4.20
N THR A 151 -4.21 23.58 -3.13
CA THR A 151 -4.11 24.73 -2.21
C THR A 151 -3.09 24.56 -1.09
N THR A 152 -2.24 23.55 -1.16
CA THR A 152 -1.21 23.26 -0.13
C THR A 152 -0.26 24.43 0.13
N ARG A 153 -0.05 25.31 -0.86
CA ARG A 153 0.77 26.53 -0.74
C ARG A 153 -0.02 27.78 -0.35
N ASP A 154 -1.35 27.70 -0.28
CA ASP A 154 -2.17 28.84 0.12
C ASP A 154 -2.28 28.89 1.65
N TYR A 155 -1.47 29.75 2.25
CA TYR A 155 -1.45 29.95 3.68
C TYR A 155 -2.84 30.23 4.27
N LYS A 156 -3.65 31.07 3.59
CA LYS A 156 -4.98 31.45 4.08
C LYS A 156 -5.93 30.25 4.13
N THR A 157 -5.85 29.36 3.15
CA THR A 157 -6.63 28.12 3.15
C THR A 157 -6.15 27.19 4.27
N GLN A 158 -4.85 27.05 4.48
CA GLN A 158 -4.33 26.22 5.57
C GLN A 158 -4.76 26.74 6.95
N ILE A 159 -4.74 28.05 7.18
CA ILE A 159 -5.27 28.64 8.42
C ILE A 159 -6.74 28.33 8.64
N LYS A 160 -7.59 28.39 7.60
CA LYS A 160 -9.00 27.99 7.71
C LYS A 160 -9.16 26.51 8.15
N HIS A 161 -8.28 25.64 7.69
CA HIS A 161 -8.31 24.24 8.15
C HIS A 161 -7.86 24.10 9.60
N VAL A 162 -6.90 24.89 10.05
CA VAL A 162 -6.50 24.95 11.47
C VAL A 162 -7.65 25.45 12.34
N ASP A 163 -8.29 26.55 11.97
CA ASP A 163 -9.44 27.12 12.68
C ASP A 163 -10.61 26.14 12.72
N PHE A 164 -10.91 25.46 11.60
CA PHE A 164 -11.92 24.42 11.53
C PHE A 164 -11.60 23.25 12.48
N ASN A 165 -10.37 22.76 12.46
CA ASN A 165 -9.96 21.66 13.34
C ASN A 165 -10.06 22.06 14.80
N HIS A 166 -9.64 23.26 15.16
CA HIS A 166 -9.79 23.79 16.52
C HIS A 166 -11.26 23.81 16.95
N ALA A 167 -12.15 24.33 16.10
CA ALA A 167 -13.57 24.39 16.38
C ALA A 167 -14.23 23.01 16.52
N MET A 168 -13.74 22.02 15.75
CA MET A 168 -14.25 20.64 15.75
C MET A 168 -13.56 19.74 16.79
N GLY A 169 -12.54 20.20 17.48
CA GLY A 169 -11.72 19.39 18.38
C GLY A 169 -10.97 18.28 17.64
N TRP A 170 -10.49 18.56 16.41
CA TRP A 170 -9.69 17.62 15.63
C TRP A 170 -8.20 17.86 15.87
N GLU A 171 -7.45 16.78 15.87
CA GLU A 171 -6.06 16.76 16.34
C GLU A 171 -5.06 17.26 15.32
N TYR A 172 -5.32 17.04 13.99
CA TYR A 172 -4.31 17.23 12.95
C TYR A 172 -4.83 18.00 11.73
N VAL A 173 -3.93 18.73 11.09
CA VAL A 173 -4.09 19.25 9.73
C VAL A 173 -3.08 18.56 8.83
N LEU A 174 -3.53 17.96 7.73
CA LEU A 174 -2.66 17.38 6.71
C LEU A 174 -2.38 18.40 5.62
N ILE A 175 -1.13 18.78 5.47
CA ILE A 175 -0.62 19.58 4.36
C ILE A 175 0.11 18.64 3.39
N ASP A 176 -0.48 18.44 2.22
CA ASP A 176 -0.02 17.49 1.22
C ASP A 176 1.16 18.02 0.40
N ALA A 177 1.58 17.25 -0.60
CA ALA A 177 2.69 17.56 -1.49
C ALA A 177 2.64 18.98 -2.07
N GLY A 178 3.80 19.55 -2.34
CA GLY A 178 3.95 20.88 -2.94
C GLY A 178 3.94 22.04 -1.94
N TRP A 179 3.87 21.80 -0.63
CA TRP A 179 4.01 22.85 0.39
C TRP A 179 5.43 23.44 0.45
N GLN A 180 6.42 22.64 0.14
CA GLN A 180 7.81 23.03 0.04
C GLN A 180 8.16 23.54 -1.37
N ARG A 181 9.13 24.42 -1.50
CA ARG A 181 9.69 24.78 -2.80
C ARG A 181 10.40 23.59 -3.42
N MET A 182 10.05 23.29 -4.64
CA MET A 182 10.74 22.28 -5.48
C MET A 182 11.95 22.94 -6.18
N ASP A 183 12.80 23.58 -5.42
CA ASP A 183 14.04 24.12 -5.96
C ASP A 183 15.07 22.99 -6.00
N ASN A 184 15.17 22.33 -7.16
CA ASN A 184 16.25 21.41 -7.52
C ASN A 184 16.42 20.18 -6.60
N GLY A 185 15.58 19.20 -6.79
CA GLY A 185 15.84 17.82 -6.36
C GLY A 185 15.47 17.50 -4.92
N GLY A 186 14.24 17.77 -4.53
CA GLY A 186 13.59 17.12 -3.38
C GLY A 186 12.79 15.93 -3.88
#